data_ef1be055c98a6571c5e625507634d0cb
#
_entry.id   ef1be055c98a6571c5e625507634d0cb
#
_cell.length_a   1.000
_cell.length_b   1.000
_cell.length_c   1.000
_cell.angle_alpha   90.00
_cell.angle_beta   90.00
_cell.angle_gamma   90.00
#
_symmetry.space_group_name_H-M   'P 1'
#
loop_
_entity.id
_entity.type
_entity.pdbx_description
1 polymer ?
#
loop_
_entity_poly.entity_id
_entity_poly.type
_entity_poly.pdbx_seq_one_letter_code
_entity_poly.pdbx_strand_id
1 'polypeptide(L)'
;MSESPVRNPKLAWREIDGEIVIISPEDSQVHELNETASLVWKYADGIRSCDEIAAKLAAEFDVALEAARSDVAQLVATLEEKRLLFVTASVEG
;
A
#
# COMPACT_ATOMS: atom_id res chain seq x y z
N MET A 1 2.41 3.16 -18.16
CA MET A 1 1.94 1.95 -17.53
C MET A 1 2.06 2.02 -16.05
N SER A 2 0.97 1.76 -15.40
CA SER A 2 0.94 1.83 -13.96
C SER A 2 1.05 0.46 -13.37
N GLU A 3 1.73 0.37 -12.24
CA GLU A 3 1.78 -0.85 -11.47
C GLU A 3 0.65 -0.84 -10.46
N SER A 4 0.15 -2.02 -10.16
CA SER A 4 -0.95 -2.17 -9.21
C SER A 4 -0.48 -3.00 -8.04
N PRO A 5 -0.40 -2.40 -6.85
CA PRO A 5 -0.02 -3.18 -5.68
C PRO A 5 -1.19 -4.04 -5.19
N VAL A 6 -0.86 -5.18 -4.64
CA VAL A 6 -1.84 -6.11 -4.08
C VAL A 6 -1.32 -6.64 -2.76
N ARG A 7 -2.19 -6.63 -1.76
CA ARG A 7 -1.84 -7.14 -0.45
C ARG A 7 -1.51 -8.62 -0.51
N ASN A 8 -0.56 -9.05 0.31
CA ASN A 8 -0.23 -10.45 0.44
C ASN A 8 -1.42 -11.16 1.12
N PRO A 9 -2.11 -12.07 0.42
CA PRO A 9 -3.33 -12.66 0.96
C PRO A 9 -3.09 -13.62 2.12
N LYS A 10 -1.85 -13.98 2.36
CA LYS A 10 -1.53 -14.88 3.48
C LYS A 10 -1.42 -14.16 4.81
N LEU A 11 -1.45 -12.84 4.80
CA LEU A 11 -1.28 -12.06 6.02
C LEU A 11 -2.63 -11.73 6.63
N ALA A 12 -2.69 -11.78 7.95
CA ALA A 12 -3.83 -11.26 8.68
C ALA A 12 -3.57 -9.79 8.99
N TRP A 13 -4.62 -8.98 8.97
CA TRP A 13 -4.45 -7.58 9.28
C TRP A 13 -5.74 -7.01 9.86
N ARG A 14 -5.59 -5.90 10.54
CA ARG A 14 -6.72 -5.28 11.22
C ARG A 14 -6.49 -3.78 11.24
N GLU A 15 -7.56 -3.02 11.19
CA GLU A 15 -7.48 -1.57 11.28
C GLU A 15 -7.88 -1.12 12.68
N ILE A 16 -7.02 -0.34 13.32
CA ILE A 16 -7.26 0.18 14.66
C ILE A 16 -7.04 1.68 14.61
N ASP A 17 -8.10 2.46 14.81
CA ASP A 17 -8.05 3.91 14.83
C ASP A 17 -7.38 4.50 13.58
N GLY A 18 -7.70 3.93 12.44
CA GLY A 18 -7.18 4.44 11.17
C GLY A 18 -5.82 3.91 10.79
N GLU A 19 -5.19 3.14 11.66
CA GLU A 19 -3.88 2.57 11.38
C GLU A 19 -3.97 1.06 11.22
N ILE A 20 -3.22 0.53 10.28
CA ILE A 20 -3.26 -0.89 9.97
C ILE A 20 -2.17 -1.62 10.76
N VAL A 21 -2.57 -2.75 11.33
CA VAL A 21 -1.64 -3.67 11.98
C VAL A 21 -1.67 -4.96 11.19
N ILE A 22 -0.50 -5.41 10.75
CA ILE A 22 -0.36 -6.61 9.94
C ILE A 22 0.38 -7.66 10.75
N ILE A 23 -0.14 -8.88 10.75
CA ILE A 23 0.48 -9.98 11.47
C ILE A 23 0.97 -10.99 10.45
N SER A 24 2.27 -11.26 10.48
CA SER A 24 2.87 -12.26 9.62
C SER A 24 2.93 -13.58 10.36
N PRO A 25 2.17 -14.59 9.91
CA PRO A 25 2.13 -15.87 10.65
C PRO A 25 3.42 -16.66 10.57
N GLU A 26 4.20 -16.44 9.52
CA GLU A 26 5.40 -17.25 9.32
C GLU A 26 6.52 -16.91 10.29
N ASP A 27 6.70 -15.63 10.54
CA ASP A 27 7.78 -15.21 11.44
C ASP A 27 7.27 -14.52 12.69
N SER A 28 5.97 -14.57 12.90
CA SER A 28 5.30 -13.99 14.08
C SER A 28 5.60 -12.50 14.27
N GLN A 29 5.86 -11.82 13.17
CA GLN A 29 6.13 -10.38 13.24
C GLN A 29 4.86 -9.58 13.11
N VAL A 30 4.84 -8.45 13.80
CA VAL A 30 3.74 -7.51 13.76
C VAL A 30 4.27 -6.22 13.14
N HIS A 31 3.57 -5.74 12.11
CA HIS A 31 3.93 -4.51 11.43
C HIS A 31 2.85 -3.48 11.64
N GLU A 32 3.22 -2.32 12.17
CA GLU A 32 2.28 -1.23 12.36
C GLU A 32 2.52 -0.17 11.30
N LEU A 33 1.47 0.18 10.58
CA LEU A 33 1.58 1.16 9.50
C LEU A 33 1.00 2.48 10.00
N ASN A 34 1.69 3.58 9.66
CA ASN A 34 1.15 4.89 9.97
C ASN A 34 -0.02 5.18 9.03
N GLU A 35 -0.63 6.36 9.18
CA GLU A 35 -1.83 6.69 8.43
C GLU A 35 -1.62 6.64 6.92
N THR A 36 -0.50 7.18 6.45
CA THR A 36 -0.21 7.21 5.03
C THR A 36 0.00 5.80 4.46
N ALA A 37 0.81 5.01 5.15
CA ALA A 37 1.05 3.63 4.72
C ALA A 37 -0.22 2.80 4.82
N SER A 38 -1.06 3.09 5.81
CA SER A 38 -2.32 2.40 5.98
C SER A 38 -3.26 2.65 4.81
N LEU A 39 -3.29 3.88 4.31
CA LEU A 39 -4.10 4.18 3.14
C LEU A 39 -3.62 3.38 1.92
N VAL A 40 -2.31 3.35 1.71
CA VAL A 40 -1.75 2.58 0.60
C VAL A 40 -2.12 1.11 0.74
N TRP A 41 -2.00 0.57 1.94
CA TRP A 41 -2.34 -0.82 2.21
C TRP A 41 -3.80 -1.12 1.88
N LYS A 42 -4.71 -0.25 2.33
CA LYS A 42 -6.15 -0.49 2.12
C LYS A 42 -6.53 -0.48 0.65
N TYR A 43 -5.85 0.33 -0.15
CA TYR A 43 -6.15 0.43 -1.57
C TYR A 43 -5.33 -0.51 -2.43
N ALA A 44 -4.48 -1.34 -1.82
CA ALA A 44 -3.64 -2.28 -2.55
C ALA A 44 -4.45 -3.54 -2.87
N ASP A 45 -5.35 -3.41 -3.82
CA ASP A 45 -6.29 -4.48 -4.17
C ASP A 45 -5.95 -5.18 -5.50
N GLY A 46 -4.83 -4.82 -6.10
CA GLY A 46 -4.43 -5.41 -7.37
C GLY A 46 -5.12 -4.80 -8.58
N ILE A 47 -6.05 -3.88 -8.35
CA ILE A 47 -6.82 -3.24 -9.42
C ILE A 47 -6.43 -1.78 -9.55
N ARG A 48 -6.37 -1.06 -8.44
CA ARG A 48 -5.98 0.34 -8.46
C ARG A 48 -4.49 0.47 -8.71
N SER A 49 -4.15 1.37 -9.62
CA SER A 49 -2.74 1.64 -9.91
C SER A 49 -2.13 2.49 -8.81
N CYS A 50 -0.80 2.55 -8.79
CA CYS A 50 -0.11 3.43 -7.86
C CYS A 50 -0.52 4.89 -8.07
N ASP A 51 -0.76 5.28 -9.31
CA ASP A 51 -1.21 6.64 -9.61
C ASP A 51 -2.59 6.92 -9.02
N GLU A 52 -3.49 5.95 -9.08
CA GLU A 52 -4.81 6.09 -8.50
C GLU A 52 -4.73 6.20 -6.99
N ILE A 53 -3.85 5.40 -6.38
CA ILE A 53 -3.66 5.46 -4.93
C ILE A 53 -3.06 6.80 -4.54
N ALA A 54 -2.11 7.32 -5.34
CA ALA A 54 -1.53 8.63 -5.08
C ALA A 54 -2.59 9.73 -5.14
N ALA A 55 -3.53 9.63 -6.08
CA ALA A 55 -4.61 10.60 -6.16
C ALA A 55 -5.48 10.56 -4.91
N LYS A 56 -5.75 9.37 -4.39
CA LYS A 56 -6.51 9.23 -3.14
C LYS A 56 -5.76 9.84 -1.97
N LEU A 57 -4.45 9.56 -1.91
CA LEU A 57 -3.61 10.10 -0.85
C LEU A 57 -3.59 11.62 -0.89
N ALA A 58 -3.43 12.20 -2.08
CA ALA A 58 -3.38 13.63 -2.23
C ALA A 58 -4.68 14.28 -1.76
N ALA A 59 -5.81 13.65 -2.06
CA ALA A 59 -7.10 14.18 -1.68
C ALA A 59 -7.32 14.07 -0.17
N GLU A 60 -6.95 12.95 0.43
CA GLU A 60 -7.21 12.73 1.84
C GLU A 60 -6.32 13.55 2.75
N PHE A 61 -5.05 13.72 2.38
CA PHE A 61 -4.08 14.39 3.21
C PHE A 61 -3.76 15.80 2.74
N ASP A 62 -4.47 16.26 1.69
CA ASP A 62 -4.33 17.61 1.19
C ASP A 62 -2.87 17.96 0.86
N VAL A 63 -2.23 17.06 0.12
CA VAL A 63 -0.87 17.26 -0.33
C VAL A 63 -0.83 17.30 -1.85
N ALA A 64 0.24 17.86 -2.41
CA ALA A 64 0.39 17.93 -3.85
C ALA A 64 0.48 16.53 -4.45
N LEU A 65 -0.09 16.38 -5.64
CA LEU A 65 -0.13 15.06 -6.29
C LEU A 65 1.28 14.52 -6.52
N GLU A 66 2.22 15.37 -6.87
CA GLU A 66 3.59 14.91 -7.08
C GLU A 66 4.21 14.36 -5.81
N ALA A 67 3.96 15.02 -4.69
CA ALA A 67 4.44 14.53 -3.41
C ALA A 67 3.78 13.20 -3.06
N ALA A 68 2.49 13.09 -3.33
CA ALA A 68 1.77 11.86 -3.07
C ALA A 68 2.30 10.71 -3.93
N ARG A 69 2.62 10.97 -5.18
CA ARG A 69 3.19 9.95 -6.05
C ARG A 69 4.52 9.44 -5.52
N SER A 70 5.36 10.35 -5.08
CA SER A 70 6.66 9.99 -4.52
C SER A 70 6.49 9.16 -3.25
N ASP A 71 5.57 9.58 -2.39
CA ASP A 71 5.30 8.87 -1.15
C ASP A 71 4.77 7.47 -1.41
N VAL A 72 3.82 7.34 -2.33
CA VAL A 72 3.26 6.03 -2.66
C VAL A 72 4.33 5.12 -3.23
N ALA A 73 5.17 5.63 -4.12
CA ALA A 73 6.24 4.82 -4.70
C ALA A 73 7.18 4.29 -3.63
N GLN A 74 7.56 5.14 -2.67
CA GLN A 74 8.44 4.72 -1.59
C GLN A 74 7.77 3.72 -0.66
N LEU A 75 6.52 3.96 -0.32
CA LEU A 75 5.78 3.08 0.56
C LEU A 75 5.56 1.71 -0.06
N VAL A 76 5.18 1.69 -1.33
CA VAL A 76 4.99 0.43 -2.03
C VAL A 76 6.29 -0.35 -2.10
N ALA A 77 7.40 0.32 -2.40
CA ALA A 77 8.70 -0.35 -2.46
C ALA A 77 9.08 -0.93 -1.10
N THR A 78 8.85 -0.16 -0.03
CA THR A 78 9.19 -0.61 1.31
C THR A 78 8.33 -1.82 1.72
N LEU A 79 7.03 -1.74 1.44
CA LEU A 79 6.12 -2.83 1.80
C LEU A 79 6.40 -4.07 0.98
N GLU A 80 6.78 -3.89 -0.29
CA GLU A 80 7.13 -5.02 -1.14
C GLU A 80 8.42 -5.69 -0.65
N GLU A 81 9.37 -4.89 -0.21
CA GLU A 81 10.62 -5.40 0.32
C GLU A 81 10.38 -6.29 1.53
N LYS A 82 9.39 -5.94 2.33
CA LYS A 82 9.03 -6.72 3.51
C LYS A 82 8.05 -7.85 3.17
N ARG A 83 7.72 -8.00 1.92
CA ARG A 83 6.79 -9.01 1.42
C ARG A 83 5.39 -8.89 1.99
N LEU A 84 5.03 -7.68 2.37
CA LEU A 84 3.70 -7.40 2.86
C LEU A 84 2.72 -7.20 1.72
N LEU A 85 3.22 -6.73 0.57
CA LEU A 85 2.41 -6.64 -0.64
C LEU A 85 3.28 -7.01 -1.84
N PHE A 86 2.62 -7.21 -2.97
CA PHE A 86 3.28 -7.48 -4.23
C PHE A 86 2.83 -6.46 -5.25
N VAL A 87 3.66 -6.23 -6.25
CA VAL A 87 3.33 -5.30 -7.31
C VAL A 87 3.14 -6.07 -8.60
N THR A 88 1.96 -5.91 -9.20
CA THR A 88 1.70 -6.55 -10.48
C THR A 88 1.81 -5.48 -11.56
N ALA A 89 2.61 -5.77 -12.57
CA ALA A 89 2.70 -4.88 -13.71
C ALA A 89 1.41 -4.94 -14.49
N SER A 90 1.03 -3.78 -15.03
CA SER A 90 -0.11 -3.73 -15.91
C SER A 90 0.22 -4.54 -17.14
N VAL A 91 -0.55 -5.55 -17.41
CA VAL A 91 -0.31 -6.39 -18.57
C VAL A 91 -1.06 -5.79 -19.73
N GLU A 92 -0.32 -5.49 -20.74
CA GLU A 92 -0.94 -4.96 -21.92
C GLU A 92 -1.30 -6.07 -22.83
N GLY A 93 -2.27 -6.62 -22.59
CA GLY A 93 -2.83 -7.68 -23.42
C GLY A 93 -1.88 -8.49 -24.18
#